data_edade75305cbe292539d7b2e41057b43
#
_entry.id   edade75305cbe292539d7b2e41057b43
#
_cell.length_a   1.000
_cell.length_b   1.000
_cell.length_c   1.000
_cell.angle_alpha   90.00
_cell.angle_beta   90.00
_cell.angle_gamma   90.00
#
_symmetry.space_group_name_H-M   'P 1'
#
loop_
_entity.id
_entity.type
_entity.pdbx_description
1 polymer ?
#
loop_
_entity_poly.entity_id
_entity_poly.type
_entity_poly.pdbx_seq_one_letter_code
_entity_poly.pdbx_strand_id
1 'polypeptide(L)'
;LLASTLKIKGRISLQIQASGTFKWAMAECNHRGEVRALADYEEDPHFQAAEDSSTVLKSLTNPVLFINIEPEFGERYQGIVPLDQENLAGCLMQYYDLSAQIPTRIVLASDNNRAGGLLIQLLPRNSEEEQRRVDEDLWPRLTMLTETLKTEELVTLEANEILYRLYNEEEVRLPEVEHLQFGCTCSKERCAIALQQIGVESVRETLEFQNPIEMDCQFCNSRYIFTAEEALSLFGEHLS
;
A
#
# COMPACT_ATOMS: atom_id res chain seq x y z
N LEU A 1 1.74 -7.45 2.89
CA LEU A 1 2.84 -8.23 2.31
C LEU A 1 4.17 -7.45 2.34
N LEU A 2 4.31 -6.35 1.58
CA LEU A 2 5.60 -5.64 1.50
C LEU A 2 6.05 -5.09 2.85
N ALA A 3 5.14 -4.65 3.70
CA ALA A 3 5.47 -4.18 5.05
C ALA A 3 6.09 -5.28 5.92
N SER A 4 5.64 -6.52 5.80
CA SER A 4 6.18 -7.64 6.58
C SER A 4 7.60 -8.07 6.17
N THR A 5 8.05 -7.69 4.97
CA THR A 5 9.45 -7.93 4.54
C THR A 5 10.43 -6.88 5.07
N LEU A 6 9.93 -5.74 5.55
CA LEU A 6 10.74 -4.63 6.04
C LEU A 6 10.97 -4.76 7.54
N LYS A 7 12.22 -4.95 7.95
CA LYS A 7 12.64 -5.00 9.36
C LYS A 7 12.87 -3.60 9.95
N ILE A 8 12.00 -2.64 9.60
CA ILE A 8 12.13 -1.25 10.04
C ILE A 8 10.86 -0.81 10.77
N LYS A 9 11.03 0.03 11.79
CA LYS A 9 9.92 0.81 12.33
C LYS A 9 9.63 1.95 11.38
N GLY A 10 8.40 2.04 10.89
CA GLY A 10 8.03 3.06 9.91
C GLY A 10 6.76 2.71 9.16
N ARG A 11 6.63 3.27 7.98
CA ARG A 11 5.49 3.11 7.11
C ARG A 11 5.96 2.82 5.68
N ILE A 12 5.22 1.96 4.99
CA ILE A 12 5.30 1.80 3.55
C ILE A 12 4.01 2.29 2.92
N SER A 13 4.11 3.02 1.82
CA SER A 13 2.99 3.37 0.98
C SER A 13 3.23 2.98 -0.47
N LEU A 14 2.17 2.51 -1.11
CA LEU A 14 2.10 2.24 -2.53
C LEU A 14 1.11 3.24 -3.13
N GLN A 15 1.52 3.97 -4.16
CA GLN A 15 0.67 4.94 -4.82
C GLN A 15 0.73 4.75 -6.33
N ILE A 16 -0.40 4.38 -6.92
CA ILE A 16 -0.59 4.36 -8.37
C ILE A 16 -1.09 5.73 -8.80
N GLN A 17 -0.48 6.29 -9.83
CA GLN A 17 -0.95 7.49 -10.52
C GLN A 17 -1.15 7.17 -11.99
N ALA A 18 -2.21 7.69 -12.58
CA ALA A 18 -2.48 7.54 -14.00
C ALA A 18 -3.19 8.80 -14.53
N SER A 19 -3.39 8.87 -15.84
CA SER A 19 -4.15 9.92 -16.50
C SER A 19 -5.49 9.36 -16.97
N GLY A 20 -6.52 10.21 -17.03
CA GLY A 20 -7.85 9.82 -17.50
C GLY A 20 -8.85 9.66 -16.36
N THR A 21 -9.77 8.70 -16.48
CA THR A 21 -10.85 8.44 -15.52
C THR A 21 -10.34 7.95 -14.17
N PHE A 22 -9.30 7.14 -14.16
CA PHE A 22 -8.57 6.79 -12.92
C PHE A 22 -7.46 7.81 -12.73
N LYS A 23 -7.42 8.45 -11.57
CA LYS A 23 -6.43 9.46 -11.22
C LYS A 23 -5.33 8.91 -10.36
N TRP A 24 -5.69 8.30 -9.25
CA TRP A 24 -4.73 7.68 -8.33
C TRP A 24 -5.39 6.70 -7.37
N ALA A 25 -4.59 5.80 -6.83
CA ALA A 25 -4.93 4.99 -5.66
C ALA A 25 -3.72 4.92 -4.75
N MET A 26 -3.96 4.87 -3.45
CA MET A 26 -2.92 4.75 -2.45
C MET A 26 -3.30 3.73 -1.39
N ALA A 27 -2.33 2.92 -0.97
CA ALA A 27 -2.44 2.02 0.17
C ALA A 27 -1.22 2.20 1.08
N GLU A 28 -1.43 2.24 2.38
CA GLU A 28 -0.39 2.39 3.39
C GLU A 28 -0.49 1.29 4.43
N CYS A 29 0.67 0.87 4.94
CA CYS A 29 0.79 0.00 6.10
C CYS A 29 1.95 0.47 6.96
N ASN A 30 1.76 0.53 8.28
CA ASN A 30 2.84 0.82 9.21
C ASN A 30 3.30 -0.43 9.97
N HIS A 31 4.37 -0.29 10.75
CA HIS A 31 4.97 -1.38 11.54
C HIS A 31 4.09 -1.90 12.69
N ARG A 32 2.92 -1.29 12.94
CA ARG A 32 1.92 -1.76 13.93
C ARG A 32 0.78 -2.55 13.30
N GLY A 33 0.88 -2.83 11.99
CA GLY A 33 -0.20 -3.49 11.26
C GLY A 33 -1.41 -2.59 10.99
N GLU A 34 -1.27 -1.26 11.12
CA GLU A 34 -2.32 -0.32 10.77
C GLU A 34 -2.29 -0.08 9.26
N VAL A 35 -3.42 -0.32 8.59
CA VAL A 35 -3.58 -0.21 7.14
C VAL A 35 -4.67 0.78 6.79
N ARG A 36 -4.49 1.48 5.67
CA ARG A 36 -5.54 2.30 5.05
C ARG A 36 -5.31 2.38 3.54
N ALA A 37 -6.39 2.59 2.81
CA ALA A 37 -6.32 2.78 1.36
C ALA A 37 -7.38 3.78 0.92
N LEU A 38 -7.11 4.41 -0.22
CA LEU A 38 -8.01 5.37 -0.86
C LEU A 38 -7.73 5.38 -2.36
N ALA A 39 -8.77 5.61 -3.16
CA ALA A 39 -8.63 5.79 -4.60
C ALA A 39 -9.51 6.97 -5.06
N ASP A 40 -9.05 7.67 -6.09
CA ASP A 40 -9.79 8.72 -6.79
C ASP A 40 -9.94 8.32 -8.26
N TYR A 41 -11.18 8.10 -8.66
CA TYR A 41 -11.55 7.71 -10.01
C TYR A 41 -12.95 8.26 -10.35
N GLU A 42 -13.17 8.52 -11.61
CA GLU A 42 -14.50 8.85 -12.12
C GLU A 42 -15.27 7.55 -12.35
N GLU A 43 -16.56 7.56 -12.05
CA GLU A 43 -17.41 6.39 -12.31
C GLU A 43 -17.43 6.10 -13.82
N ASP A 44 -16.81 4.99 -14.20
CA ASP A 44 -16.77 4.48 -15.56
C ASP A 44 -17.35 3.06 -15.57
N PRO A 45 -18.40 2.79 -16.36
CA PRO A 45 -18.96 1.45 -16.49
C PRO A 45 -17.94 0.38 -16.90
N HIS A 46 -16.88 0.76 -17.63
CA HIS A 46 -15.80 -0.15 -18.02
C HIS A 46 -14.94 -0.57 -16.82
N PHE A 47 -14.74 0.31 -15.82
CA PHE A 47 -14.06 -0.06 -14.57
C PHE A 47 -14.91 -1.00 -13.72
N GLN A 48 -16.23 -0.78 -13.68
CA GLN A 48 -17.14 -1.63 -12.91
C GLN A 48 -17.32 -3.01 -13.54
N ALA A 49 -17.13 -3.15 -14.85
CA ALA A 49 -17.21 -4.40 -15.59
C ALA A 49 -15.86 -5.16 -15.69
N ALA A 50 -14.78 -4.62 -15.14
CA ALA A 50 -13.48 -5.27 -15.18
C ALA A 50 -13.47 -6.50 -14.26
N GLU A 51 -13.40 -7.68 -14.86
CA GLU A 51 -13.44 -8.96 -14.14
C GLU A 51 -12.10 -9.28 -13.44
N ASP A 52 -11.01 -8.63 -13.85
CA ASP A 52 -9.68 -8.85 -13.29
C ASP A 52 -8.79 -7.59 -13.26
N SER A 53 -7.74 -7.65 -12.44
CA SER A 53 -6.77 -6.55 -12.28
C SER A 53 -5.94 -6.28 -13.55
N SER A 54 -5.81 -7.24 -14.46
CA SER A 54 -5.05 -7.06 -15.71
C SER A 54 -5.81 -6.14 -16.66
N THR A 55 -7.12 -6.26 -16.71
CA THR A 55 -8.00 -5.40 -17.49
C THR A 55 -7.93 -3.95 -16.98
N VAL A 56 -7.95 -3.76 -15.65
CA VAL A 56 -7.82 -2.43 -15.04
C VAL A 56 -6.49 -1.80 -15.40
N LEU A 57 -5.36 -2.48 -15.19
CA LEU A 57 -4.04 -1.90 -15.48
C LEU A 57 -3.86 -1.54 -16.95
N LYS A 58 -4.35 -2.37 -17.88
CA LYS A 58 -4.28 -2.09 -19.32
C LYS A 58 -5.14 -0.90 -19.77
N SER A 59 -6.18 -0.56 -19.00
CA SER A 59 -7.04 0.60 -19.27
C SER A 59 -6.45 1.92 -18.76
N LEU A 60 -5.43 1.87 -17.88
CA LEU A 60 -4.79 3.06 -17.34
C LEU A 60 -3.90 3.75 -18.39
N THR A 61 -3.95 5.07 -18.44
CA THR A 61 -3.11 5.88 -19.33
C THR A 61 -1.90 6.38 -18.56
N ASN A 62 -0.69 6.05 -19.04
CA ASN A 62 0.58 6.41 -18.41
C ASN A 62 0.65 6.06 -16.91
N PRO A 63 0.34 4.83 -16.51
CA PRO A 63 0.32 4.47 -15.12
C PRO A 63 1.74 4.33 -14.54
N VAL A 64 1.92 4.84 -13.32
CA VAL A 64 3.17 4.71 -12.56
C VAL A 64 2.85 4.33 -11.13
N LEU A 65 3.60 3.40 -10.56
CA LEU A 65 3.53 3.06 -9.15
C LEU A 65 4.73 3.63 -8.39
N PHE A 66 4.46 4.38 -7.35
CA PHE A 66 5.46 4.84 -6.37
C PHE A 66 5.42 3.92 -5.15
N ILE A 67 6.61 3.45 -4.74
CA ILE A 67 6.83 2.75 -3.47
C ILE A 67 7.57 3.71 -2.56
N ASN A 68 6.95 4.16 -1.47
CA ASN A 68 7.60 5.02 -0.50
C ASN A 68 7.79 4.24 0.80
N ILE A 69 9.00 4.27 1.34
CA ILE A 69 9.34 3.70 2.64
C ILE A 69 9.80 4.86 3.51
N GLU A 70 9.06 5.10 4.58
CA GLU A 70 9.31 6.17 5.55
C GLU A 70 9.66 5.54 6.90
N PRO A 71 10.94 5.33 7.21
CA PRO A 71 11.36 4.87 8.52
C PRO A 71 11.12 5.96 9.58
N GLU A 72 10.89 5.58 10.84
CA GLU A 72 10.83 6.54 11.96
C GLU A 72 12.15 7.29 12.12
N PHE A 73 13.28 6.63 11.82
CA PHE A 73 14.62 7.19 11.85
C PHE A 73 15.36 6.78 10.59
N GLY A 74 16.03 7.72 9.96
CA GLY A 74 16.82 7.50 8.75
C GLY A 74 16.22 8.18 7.52
N GLU A 75 16.76 7.84 6.37
CA GLU A 75 16.35 8.45 5.10
C GLU A 75 15.12 7.78 4.52
N ARG A 76 14.26 8.57 3.89
CA ARG A 76 13.13 8.10 3.12
C ARG A 76 13.61 7.48 1.82
N TYR A 77 13.01 6.37 1.45
CA TYR A 77 13.23 5.73 0.17
C TYR A 77 12.01 5.86 -0.72
N GLN A 78 12.24 6.18 -1.99
CA GLN A 78 11.20 6.17 -3.02
C GLN A 78 11.67 5.36 -4.22
N GLY A 79 10.89 4.34 -4.56
CA GLY A 79 11.04 3.57 -5.79
C GLY A 79 9.95 3.95 -6.79
N ILE A 80 10.29 3.91 -8.06
CA ILE A 80 9.33 4.12 -9.18
C ILE A 80 9.26 2.81 -9.96
N VAL A 81 8.05 2.30 -10.11
CA VAL A 81 7.76 1.04 -10.77
C VAL A 81 6.89 1.32 -12.00
N PRO A 82 7.36 1.03 -13.20
CA PRO A 82 6.51 1.05 -14.39
C PRO A 82 5.38 0.02 -14.24
N LEU A 83 4.17 0.39 -14.63
CA LEU A 83 3.03 -0.53 -14.66
C LEU A 83 2.84 -1.06 -16.08
N ASP A 84 3.84 -1.78 -16.60
CA ASP A 84 3.95 -2.29 -17.96
C ASP A 84 3.79 -3.82 -18.07
N GLN A 85 3.57 -4.50 -16.92
CA GLN A 85 3.30 -5.92 -16.88
C GLN A 85 1.78 -6.21 -16.90
N GLU A 86 1.42 -7.49 -17.00
CA GLU A 86 0.00 -7.89 -17.09
C GLU A 86 -0.81 -7.50 -15.86
N ASN A 87 -0.19 -7.51 -14.68
CA ASN A 87 -0.86 -7.21 -13.41
C ASN A 87 0.12 -6.59 -12.41
N LEU A 88 -0.42 -6.10 -11.29
CA LEU A 88 0.36 -5.46 -10.23
C LEU A 88 1.44 -6.37 -9.64
N ALA A 89 1.17 -7.67 -9.49
CA ALA A 89 2.15 -8.63 -8.99
C ALA A 89 3.35 -8.72 -9.94
N GLY A 90 3.12 -8.79 -11.25
CA GLY A 90 4.16 -8.79 -12.27
C GLY A 90 5.03 -7.53 -12.24
N CYS A 91 4.41 -6.36 -12.12
CA CYS A 91 5.14 -5.08 -12.01
C CYS A 91 6.04 -5.03 -10.75
N LEU A 92 5.53 -5.51 -9.61
CA LEU A 92 6.30 -5.58 -8.38
C LEU A 92 7.45 -6.60 -8.48
N MET A 93 7.22 -7.77 -9.07
CA MET A 93 8.26 -8.76 -9.30
C MET A 93 9.38 -8.21 -10.17
N GLN A 94 9.04 -7.56 -11.28
CA GLN A 94 10.01 -6.90 -12.15
C GLN A 94 10.84 -5.84 -11.39
N TYR A 95 10.20 -5.04 -10.55
CA TYR A 95 10.90 -4.06 -9.71
C TYR A 95 11.90 -4.73 -8.76
N TYR A 96 11.51 -5.82 -8.10
CA TYR A 96 12.41 -6.54 -7.20
C TYR A 96 13.58 -7.18 -7.94
N ASP A 97 13.35 -7.72 -9.12
CA ASP A 97 14.40 -8.33 -9.95
C ASP A 97 15.40 -7.28 -10.46
N LEU A 98 14.92 -6.12 -10.94
CA LEU A 98 15.76 -5.11 -11.59
C LEU A 98 16.38 -4.11 -10.61
N SER A 99 15.64 -3.67 -9.60
CA SER A 99 16.06 -2.57 -8.71
C SER A 99 16.60 -3.08 -7.38
N ALA A 100 15.90 -4.01 -6.75
CA ALA A 100 16.30 -4.56 -5.46
C ALA A 100 17.25 -5.76 -5.60
N GLN A 101 17.30 -6.38 -6.76
CA GLN A 101 18.09 -7.60 -7.05
C GLN A 101 17.78 -8.75 -6.07
N ILE A 102 16.53 -8.86 -5.66
CA ILE A 102 16.02 -9.90 -4.78
C ILE A 102 15.02 -10.75 -5.58
N PRO A 103 15.36 -11.99 -5.94
CA PRO A 103 14.41 -12.87 -6.60
C PRO A 103 13.13 -12.99 -5.78
N THR A 104 12.02 -12.59 -6.36
CA THR A 104 10.74 -12.46 -5.67
C THR A 104 9.63 -13.09 -6.51
N ARG A 105 8.69 -13.80 -5.85
CA ARG A 105 7.43 -14.21 -6.47
C ARG A 105 6.29 -13.69 -5.63
N ILE A 106 5.28 -13.15 -6.31
CA ILE A 106 4.10 -12.55 -5.71
C ILE A 106 2.87 -13.07 -6.41
N VAL A 107 1.90 -13.54 -5.64
CA VAL A 107 0.55 -13.86 -6.10
C VAL A 107 -0.41 -12.96 -5.34
N LEU A 108 -1.28 -12.27 -6.04
CA LEU A 108 -2.30 -11.38 -5.46
C LEU A 108 -3.67 -11.79 -5.97
N ALA A 109 -4.64 -11.78 -5.09
CA ALA A 109 -6.04 -11.97 -5.45
C ALA A 109 -6.93 -11.08 -4.57
N SER A 110 -8.05 -10.65 -5.12
CA SER A 110 -9.10 -9.96 -4.37
C SER A 110 -10.46 -10.29 -4.95
N ASP A 111 -11.45 -10.29 -4.09
CA ASP A 111 -12.86 -10.28 -4.42
C ASP A 111 -13.53 -9.06 -3.76
N ASN A 112 -14.86 -8.97 -3.81
CA ASN A 112 -15.60 -7.84 -3.23
C ASN A 112 -15.41 -7.69 -1.70
N ASN A 113 -14.98 -8.74 -0.99
CA ASN A 113 -14.94 -8.77 0.47
C ASN A 113 -13.58 -9.15 1.04
N ARG A 114 -12.73 -9.77 0.23
CA ARG A 114 -11.46 -10.34 0.69
C ARG A 114 -10.32 -9.96 -0.24
N ALA A 115 -9.13 -9.88 0.32
CA ALA A 115 -7.90 -9.76 -0.44
C ALA A 115 -6.88 -10.73 0.16
N GLY A 116 -6.20 -11.44 -0.71
CA GLY A 116 -5.14 -12.38 -0.35
C GLY A 116 -3.85 -12.08 -1.09
N GLY A 117 -2.74 -12.49 -0.52
CA GLY A 117 -1.45 -12.37 -1.18
C GLY A 117 -0.42 -13.33 -0.60
N LEU A 118 0.36 -13.93 -1.48
CA LEU A 118 1.54 -14.72 -1.14
C LEU A 118 2.77 -14.05 -1.73
N LEU A 119 3.81 -13.92 -0.93
CA LEU A 119 5.11 -13.41 -1.34
C LEU A 119 6.19 -14.36 -0.85
N ILE A 120 7.06 -14.80 -1.76
CA ILE A 120 8.30 -15.48 -1.43
C ILE A 120 9.49 -14.72 -1.99
N GLN A 121 10.58 -14.69 -1.23
CA GLN A 121 11.82 -14.02 -1.61
C GLN A 121 13.02 -14.89 -1.29
N LEU A 122 13.97 -14.94 -2.22
CA LEU A 122 15.26 -15.57 -1.99
C LEU A 122 16.19 -14.54 -1.33
N LEU A 123 16.31 -14.60 -0.01
CA LEU A 123 17.16 -13.67 0.72
C LEU A 123 18.64 -14.00 0.54
N PRO A 124 19.52 -12.97 0.50
CA PRO A 124 20.97 -13.16 0.48
C PRO A 124 21.43 -13.98 1.68
N ARG A 125 22.37 -14.86 1.45
CA ARG A 125 22.99 -15.67 2.51
C ARG A 125 24.13 -14.89 3.14
N ASN A 126 24.07 -14.74 4.46
CA ASN A 126 25.02 -13.88 5.19
C ASN A 126 26.13 -14.66 5.92
N SER A 127 26.10 -16.00 5.93
CA SER A 127 27.10 -16.82 6.60
C SER A 127 27.73 -17.86 5.69
N GLU A 128 29.01 -18.24 5.99
CA GLU A 128 29.68 -19.34 5.29
C GLU A 128 28.99 -20.70 5.47
N GLU A 129 28.33 -20.92 6.61
CA GLU A 129 27.55 -22.14 6.86
C GLU A 129 26.31 -22.23 6.00
N GLU A 130 25.61 -21.11 5.79
CA GLU A 130 24.47 -21.02 4.88
C GLU A 130 24.88 -21.19 3.43
N GLN A 131 26.08 -20.74 3.04
CA GLN A 131 26.63 -20.93 1.70
C GLN A 131 27.00 -22.39 1.41
N ARG A 132 27.37 -23.18 2.43
CA ARG A 132 27.72 -24.60 2.27
C ARG A 132 26.51 -25.53 2.13
N ARG A 133 25.33 -25.09 2.54
CA ARG A 133 24.05 -25.84 2.45
C ARG A 133 23.20 -25.35 1.30
N VAL A 134 23.80 -25.24 0.10
CA VAL A 134 23.08 -24.75 -1.08
C VAL A 134 22.22 -25.88 -1.64
N ASP A 135 20.90 -25.73 -1.54
CA ASP A 135 19.96 -26.44 -2.41
C ASP A 135 19.72 -25.53 -3.62
N GLU A 136 20.37 -25.84 -4.75
CA GLU A 136 20.24 -25.06 -5.99
C GLU A 136 18.84 -25.18 -6.58
N ASP A 137 18.12 -26.25 -6.30
CA ASP A 137 16.78 -26.51 -6.78
C ASP A 137 15.67 -25.86 -5.93
N LEU A 138 16.01 -25.33 -4.75
CA LEU A 138 15.04 -24.77 -3.83
C LEU A 138 14.22 -23.63 -4.48
N TRP A 139 14.89 -22.64 -5.04
CA TRP A 139 14.19 -21.50 -5.64
C TRP A 139 13.34 -21.85 -6.85
N PRO A 140 13.84 -22.58 -7.86
CA PRO A 140 13.03 -23.09 -8.95
C PRO A 140 11.80 -23.88 -8.47
N ARG A 141 12.00 -24.79 -7.50
CA ARG A 141 10.94 -25.65 -6.98
C ARG A 141 9.86 -24.82 -6.25
N LEU A 142 10.25 -23.91 -5.35
CA LEU A 142 9.28 -23.03 -4.66
C LEU A 142 8.53 -22.13 -5.64
N THR A 143 9.20 -21.62 -6.67
CA THR A 143 8.57 -20.82 -7.74
C THR A 143 7.50 -21.63 -8.46
N MET A 144 7.84 -22.85 -8.91
CA MET A 144 6.88 -23.72 -9.60
C MET A 144 5.67 -24.06 -8.72
N LEU A 145 5.89 -24.36 -7.45
CA LEU A 145 4.81 -24.62 -6.50
C LEU A 145 3.94 -23.38 -6.29
N THR A 146 4.55 -22.21 -6.14
CA THR A 146 3.81 -20.93 -5.98
C THR A 146 2.92 -20.64 -7.19
N GLU A 147 3.38 -20.93 -8.41
CA GLU A 147 2.64 -20.70 -9.65
C GLU A 147 1.40 -21.60 -9.80
N THR A 148 1.31 -22.68 -9.01
CA THR A 148 0.11 -23.53 -9.00
C THR A 148 -1.03 -22.97 -8.16
N LEU A 149 -0.77 -21.95 -7.32
CA LEU A 149 -1.77 -21.34 -6.45
C LEU A 149 -2.81 -20.59 -7.28
N LYS A 150 -4.07 -20.97 -7.12
CA LYS A 150 -5.19 -20.31 -7.79
C LYS A 150 -5.67 -19.10 -6.98
N THR A 151 -6.17 -18.10 -7.70
CA THR A 151 -6.70 -16.87 -7.09
C THR A 151 -7.85 -17.15 -6.13
N GLU A 152 -8.74 -18.10 -6.46
CA GLU A 152 -9.85 -18.50 -5.60
C GLU A 152 -9.36 -19.12 -4.28
N GLU A 153 -8.29 -19.93 -4.33
CA GLU A 153 -7.69 -20.51 -3.12
C GLU A 153 -7.12 -19.43 -2.22
N LEU A 154 -6.45 -18.43 -2.82
CA LEU A 154 -5.80 -17.34 -2.08
C LEU A 154 -6.78 -16.47 -1.29
N VAL A 155 -8.03 -16.34 -1.72
CA VAL A 155 -9.07 -15.56 -1.03
C VAL A 155 -10.01 -16.41 -0.16
N THR A 156 -10.01 -17.74 -0.31
CA THR A 156 -10.95 -18.62 0.41
C THR A 156 -10.31 -19.47 1.48
N LEU A 157 -9.05 -19.87 1.32
CA LEU A 157 -8.35 -20.73 2.25
C LEU A 157 -7.58 -19.92 3.31
N GLU A 158 -7.41 -20.56 4.48
CA GLU A 158 -6.54 -20.02 5.52
C GLU A 158 -5.06 -20.08 5.11
N ALA A 159 -4.26 -19.12 5.56
CA ALA A 159 -2.85 -19.03 5.19
C ALA A 159 -2.05 -20.32 5.48
N ASN A 160 -2.29 -20.95 6.63
CA ASN A 160 -1.63 -22.20 6.99
C ASN A 160 -2.00 -23.35 6.05
N GLU A 161 -3.24 -23.38 5.56
CA GLU A 161 -3.67 -24.41 4.61
C GLU A 161 -3.01 -24.21 3.25
N ILE A 162 -2.89 -22.97 2.79
CA ILE A 162 -2.17 -22.63 1.55
C ILE A 162 -0.70 -23.05 1.66
N LEU A 163 -0.02 -22.65 2.73
CA LEU A 163 1.39 -23.00 2.95
C LEU A 163 1.60 -24.50 3.03
N TYR A 164 0.72 -25.23 3.71
CA TYR A 164 0.79 -26.68 3.77
C TYR A 164 0.58 -27.33 2.40
N ARG A 165 -0.40 -26.89 1.62
CA ARG A 165 -0.66 -27.43 0.28
C ARG A 165 0.51 -27.21 -0.68
N LEU A 166 1.13 -26.02 -0.63
CA LEU A 166 2.22 -25.68 -1.53
C LEU A 166 3.55 -26.28 -1.10
N TYR A 167 3.85 -26.30 0.23
CA TYR A 167 5.19 -26.49 0.73
C TYR A 167 5.29 -27.58 1.81
N ASN A 168 4.39 -28.60 1.82
CA ASN A 168 4.40 -29.65 2.82
C ASN A 168 5.65 -30.54 2.81
N GLU A 169 6.41 -30.53 1.70
CA GLU A 169 7.68 -31.26 1.59
C GLU A 169 8.89 -30.41 2.03
N GLU A 170 8.67 -29.11 2.32
CA GLU A 170 9.70 -28.18 2.75
C GLU A 170 9.66 -27.95 4.27
N GLU A 171 10.81 -27.55 4.86
CA GLU A 171 10.85 -27.14 6.26
C GLU A 171 10.31 -25.69 6.39
N VAL A 172 9.03 -25.54 6.69
CA VAL A 172 8.38 -24.23 6.86
C VAL A 172 8.34 -23.84 8.33
N ARG A 173 8.84 -22.66 8.67
CA ARG A 173 8.74 -22.06 10.00
C ARG A 173 7.76 -20.90 9.95
N LEU A 174 6.70 -20.99 10.73
CA LEU A 174 5.67 -19.96 10.79
C LEU A 174 5.97 -19.03 11.97
N PRO A 175 6.07 -17.71 11.74
CA PRO A 175 6.10 -16.73 12.81
C PRO A 175 4.71 -16.61 13.46
N GLU A 176 4.62 -15.84 14.53
CA GLU A 176 3.33 -15.46 15.10
C GLU A 176 2.51 -14.66 14.07
N VAL A 177 1.20 -14.90 14.10
CA VAL A 177 0.27 -14.21 13.20
C VAL A 177 0.15 -12.75 13.61
N GLU A 178 0.44 -11.85 12.69
CA GLU A 178 0.20 -10.42 12.86
C GLU A 178 -1.20 -10.06 12.36
N HIS A 179 -1.96 -9.37 13.20
CA HIS A 179 -3.28 -8.87 12.83
C HIS A 179 -3.20 -7.49 12.23
N LEU A 180 -3.83 -7.33 11.07
CA LEU A 180 -3.97 -6.03 10.45
C LEU A 180 -5.27 -5.37 10.92
N GLN A 181 -5.24 -4.05 11.11
CA GLN A 181 -6.39 -3.27 11.45
C GLN A 181 -6.42 -1.95 10.68
N PHE A 182 -7.61 -1.42 10.48
CA PHE A 182 -7.70 -0.07 9.93
C PHE A 182 -7.08 0.93 10.90
N GLY A 183 -6.21 1.80 10.39
CA GLY A 183 -5.60 2.88 11.17
C GLY A 183 -5.57 4.19 10.42
N CYS A 184 -6.06 5.26 11.05
CA CYS A 184 -5.97 6.59 10.50
C CYS A 184 -5.19 7.52 11.43
N THR A 185 -4.27 8.28 10.86
CA THR A 185 -3.44 9.24 11.58
C THR A 185 -3.98 10.68 11.50
N CYS A 186 -5.23 10.88 11.06
CA CYS A 186 -5.83 12.20 11.03
C CYS A 186 -6.10 12.72 12.45
N SER A 187 -6.00 14.03 12.63
CA SER A 187 -6.35 14.71 13.87
C SER A 187 -6.67 16.16 13.60
N LYS A 188 -7.31 16.84 14.58
CA LYS A 188 -7.61 18.28 14.49
C LYS A 188 -6.33 19.11 14.34
N GLU A 189 -5.24 18.70 15.01
CA GLU A 189 -3.93 19.35 14.93
C GLU A 189 -3.33 19.26 13.52
N ARG A 190 -3.46 18.09 12.86
CA ARG A 190 -2.99 17.94 11.47
C ARG A 190 -3.81 18.76 10.48
N CYS A 191 -5.12 18.87 10.70
CA CYS A 191 -5.97 19.76 9.95
C CYS A 191 -5.60 21.23 10.18
N ALA A 192 -5.28 21.61 11.42
CA ALA A 192 -4.79 22.95 11.74
C ALA A 192 -3.48 23.29 11.02
N ILE A 193 -2.52 22.34 10.96
CA ILE A 193 -1.28 22.52 10.19
C ILE A 193 -1.59 22.70 8.69
N ALA A 194 -2.53 21.94 8.14
CA ALA A 194 -2.93 22.10 6.75
C ALA A 194 -3.55 23.48 6.49
N LEU A 195 -4.41 23.99 7.38
CA LEU A 195 -4.94 25.35 7.28
C LEU A 195 -3.83 26.40 7.36
N GLN A 196 -2.84 26.23 8.24
CA GLN A 196 -1.70 27.13 8.31
C GLN A 196 -0.88 27.15 7.00
N GLN A 197 -0.74 26.01 6.33
CA GLN A 197 0.01 25.90 5.07
C GLN A 197 -0.66 26.60 3.90
N ILE A 198 -2.00 26.66 3.82
CA ILE A 198 -2.72 27.39 2.77
C ILE A 198 -2.70 28.90 3.00
N GLY A 199 -2.40 29.37 4.20
CA GLY A 199 -2.23 30.77 4.54
C GLY A 199 -3.51 31.46 5.01
N VAL A 200 -3.34 32.57 5.74
CA VAL A 200 -4.43 33.28 6.39
C VAL A 200 -5.46 33.85 5.40
N GLU A 201 -5.03 34.35 4.26
CA GLU A 201 -5.93 34.93 3.25
C GLU A 201 -6.89 33.87 2.70
N SER A 202 -6.36 32.67 2.35
CA SER A 202 -7.20 31.56 1.87
C SER A 202 -8.17 31.07 2.95
N VAL A 203 -7.75 31.10 4.21
CA VAL A 203 -8.63 30.75 5.34
C VAL A 203 -9.74 31.79 5.49
N ARG A 204 -9.45 33.09 5.36
CA ARG A 204 -10.47 34.15 5.39
C ARG A 204 -11.48 34.03 4.26
N GLU A 205 -11.00 33.83 3.02
CA GLU A 205 -11.86 33.58 1.87
C GLU A 205 -12.76 32.37 2.11
N THR A 206 -12.22 31.29 2.65
CA THR A 206 -13.01 30.08 2.97
C THR A 206 -14.10 30.39 4.01
N LEU A 207 -13.79 31.19 5.06
CA LEU A 207 -14.75 31.57 6.08
C LEU A 207 -15.92 32.44 5.57
N GLU A 208 -15.74 33.15 4.46
CA GLU A 208 -16.83 33.90 3.80
C GLU A 208 -17.89 32.97 3.19
N PHE A 209 -17.47 31.80 2.71
CA PHE A 209 -18.36 30.83 2.05
C PHE A 209 -18.78 29.69 2.99
N GLN A 210 -17.90 29.30 3.92
CA GLN A 210 -18.12 28.17 4.84
C GLN A 210 -17.65 28.52 6.26
N ASN A 211 -18.60 28.89 7.10
CA ASN A 211 -18.34 29.17 8.50
C ASN A 211 -19.32 28.37 9.39
N PRO A 212 -18.83 27.40 10.20
CA PRO A 212 -17.42 27.02 10.43
C PRO A 212 -16.76 26.29 9.24
N ILE A 213 -15.42 26.25 9.22
CA ILE A 213 -14.69 25.43 8.26
C ILE A 213 -14.81 23.97 8.70
N GLU A 214 -15.32 23.14 7.81
CA GLU A 214 -15.41 21.68 7.99
C GLU A 214 -14.38 20.98 7.12
N MET A 215 -13.61 20.08 7.71
CA MET A 215 -12.61 19.28 7.01
C MET A 215 -12.89 17.80 7.27
N ASP A 216 -13.19 17.06 6.21
CA ASP A 216 -13.43 15.63 6.28
C ASP A 216 -12.16 14.85 5.90
N CYS A 217 -11.80 13.88 6.73
CA CYS A 217 -10.71 12.97 6.41
C CYS A 217 -11.17 11.99 5.34
N GLN A 218 -10.54 12.00 4.17
CA GLN A 218 -10.89 11.11 3.06
C GLN A 218 -10.68 9.63 3.38
N PHE A 219 -9.81 9.26 4.32
CA PHE A 219 -9.57 7.86 4.70
C PHE A 219 -10.61 7.29 5.66
N CYS A 220 -11.07 8.06 6.64
CA CYS A 220 -11.93 7.56 7.71
C CYS A 220 -13.23 8.34 7.90
N ASN A 221 -13.47 9.36 7.07
CA ASN A 221 -14.63 10.25 7.11
C ASN A 221 -14.83 10.97 8.45
N SER A 222 -13.79 11.00 9.32
CA SER A 222 -13.83 11.82 10.52
C SER A 222 -13.89 13.29 10.13
N ARG A 223 -14.81 14.02 10.74
CA ARG A 223 -15.03 15.45 10.50
C ARG A 223 -14.35 16.29 11.58
N TYR A 224 -13.60 17.29 11.16
CA TYR A 224 -12.96 18.28 12.01
C TYR A 224 -13.54 19.65 11.70
N ILE A 225 -13.95 20.35 12.74
CA ILE A 225 -14.64 21.64 12.63
C ILE A 225 -13.75 22.71 13.28
N PHE A 226 -13.59 23.83 12.56
CA PHE A 226 -12.90 25.01 13.04
C PHE A 226 -13.84 26.20 12.96
N THR A 227 -14.15 26.79 14.09
CA THR A 227 -14.85 28.07 14.15
C THR A 227 -13.97 29.18 13.53
N ALA A 228 -14.56 30.30 13.13
CA ALA A 228 -13.78 31.43 12.63
C ALA A 228 -12.70 31.89 13.62
N GLU A 229 -13.02 31.89 14.91
CA GLU A 229 -12.07 32.23 15.98
C GLU A 229 -10.91 31.23 16.04
N GLU A 230 -11.23 29.91 16.06
CA GLU A 230 -10.21 28.86 16.07
C GLU A 230 -9.31 28.95 14.83
N ALA A 231 -9.88 29.10 13.63
CA ALA A 231 -9.14 29.15 12.38
C ALA A 231 -8.21 30.37 12.30
N LEU A 232 -8.67 31.55 12.68
CA LEU A 232 -7.86 32.79 12.67
C LEU A 232 -6.81 32.78 13.80
N SER A 233 -7.11 32.18 14.95
CA SER A 233 -6.14 32.07 16.05
C SER A 233 -4.90 31.27 15.68
N LEU A 234 -4.96 30.37 14.68
CA LEU A 234 -3.82 29.64 14.16
C LEU A 234 -2.73 30.56 13.57
N PHE A 235 -3.09 31.78 13.21
CA PHE A 235 -2.22 32.81 12.65
C PHE A 235 -1.93 33.95 13.64
N GLY A 236 -2.37 33.84 14.88
CA GLY A 236 -2.24 34.89 15.88
C GLY A 236 -3.24 36.03 15.71
N GLU A 237 -4.29 35.84 14.95
CA GLU A 237 -5.36 36.80 14.71
C GLU A 237 -6.57 36.50 15.59
N HIS A 238 -7.26 37.56 16.04
CA HIS A 238 -8.49 37.45 16.80
C HIS A 238 -9.61 38.17 16.05
N LEU A 239 -10.82 37.65 16.17
CA LEU A 239 -12.01 38.36 15.70
C LEU A 239 -12.18 39.65 16.55
N SER A 240 -12.10 40.77 15.89
CA SER A 240 -12.33 42.09 16.50
C SER A 240 -13.81 42.36 16.65
#